data_86076127ed091f3bfda6fbceddac63c8
#
_entry.id   86076127ed091f3bfda6fbceddac63c8
#
_cell.length_a   1.000
_cell.length_b   1.000
_cell.length_c   1.000
_cell.angle_alpha   90.00
_cell.angle_beta   90.00
_cell.angle_gamma   90.00
#
_symmetry.space_group_name_H-M   'P 1'
#
loop_
_entity.id
_entity.type
_entity.pdbx_description
1 polymer ?
#
loop_
_entity_poly.entity_id
_entity_poly.type
_entity_poly.pdbx_seq_one_letter_code
_entity_poly.pdbx_strand_id
1 'polypeptide(L)'
;MEKADASPVTVADFGAQAVVSIVMSRQERANTRMIAEESAKALEQDRKLALAVTEATNEVLERHGEAPVSVRDVVEAVHTSDGSQSHFGEHQQGAFWILDPIDGTRGFLHGGRCEYTLGLACVQNGQLEVGVMALPNTNRPKSDAGETGVLMRSMRNGGTQWTEIEANGDSNHVGSEKNWRDTRVDTVDTLSMAALCVSDHESAVEWLQARGTSATLRLCCGSLCKYAAVALGSATAYLQPPDPKRMMLKSWDHAAGLLCVQEAGGTVTDLDGHKLEVCSGTWFAPSRGGVIVSNGRIHEQLLRLDAPLHPC
;
A
#
# COMPACT_ATOMS: atom_id res chain seq x y z
N MET A 1 -20.55 1.98 -4.01
CA MET A 1 -20.46 1.47 -5.41
C MET A 1 -19.56 0.25 -5.40
N GLU A 2 -19.63 -0.59 -6.39
CA GLU A 2 -18.76 -1.77 -6.51
C GLU A 2 -17.98 -1.69 -7.83
N LYS A 3 -16.70 -2.10 -7.78
CA LYS A 3 -15.83 -2.21 -8.97
C LYS A 3 -16.16 -3.47 -9.77
N ALA A 4 -15.56 -3.64 -10.94
CA ALA A 4 -15.74 -4.82 -11.80
C ALA A 4 -15.31 -6.14 -11.10
N ASP A 5 -14.42 -6.06 -10.11
CA ASP A 5 -13.97 -7.17 -9.26
C ASP A 5 -14.77 -7.33 -7.97
N ALA A 6 -15.95 -6.67 -7.87
CA ALA A 6 -16.83 -6.63 -6.71
C ALA A 6 -16.23 -5.99 -5.44
N SER A 7 -15.14 -5.22 -5.55
CA SER A 7 -14.63 -4.40 -4.45
C SER A 7 -15.42 -3.09 -4.33
N PRO A 8 -15.65 -2.57 -3.11
CA PRO A 8 -16.30 -1.28 -2.93
C PRO A 8 -15.38 -0.12 -3.37
N VAL A 9 -15.98 0.99 -3.75
CA VAL A 9 -15.30 2.25 -3.98
C VAL A 9 -16.08 3.40 -3.36
N THR A 10 -15.42 4.38 -2.83
CA THR A 10 -16.01 5.51 -2.10
C THR A 10 -15.60 6.86 -2.70
N VAL A 11 -16.28 7.92 -2.26
CA VAL A 11 -15.86 9.31 -2.55
C VAL A 11 -14.42 9.56 -2.07
N ALA A 12 -14.00 8.90 -0.99
CA ALA A 12 -12.66 9.06 -0.43
C ALA A 12 -11.57 8.46 -1.33
N ASP A 13 -11.80 7.29 -1.95
CA ASP A 13 -10.86 6.69 -2.89
C ASP A 13 -10.60 7.62 -4.09
N PHE A 14 -11.68 8.08 -4.74
CA PHE A 14 -11.56 9.04 -5.85
C PHE A 14 -10.94 10.37 -5.42
N GLY A 15 -11.35 10.89 -4.25
CA GLY A 15 -10.84 12.15 -3.71
C GLY A 15 -9.35 12.08 -3.41
N ALA A 16 -8.89 11.02 -2.77
CA ALA A 16 -7.47 10.80 -2.49
C ALA A 16 -6.65 10.70 -3.80
N GLN A 17 -7.13 9.92 -4.78
CA GLN A 17 -6.47 9.84 -6.09
C GLN A 17 -6.42 11.18 -6.80
N ALA A 18 -7.52 11.94 -6.82
CA ALA A 18 -7.59 13.25 -7.45
C ALA A 18 -6.63 14.25 -6.78
N VAL A 19 -6.63 14.33 -5.45
CA VAL A 19 -5.73 15.23 -4.69
C VAL A 19 -4.27 14.93 -5.02
N VAL A 20 -3.85 13.66 -4.92
CA VAL A 20 -2.46 13.27 -5.19
C VAL A 20 -2.09 13.59 -6.64
N SER A 21 -2.94 13.21 -7.62
CA SER A 21 -2.69 13.47 -9.04
C SER A 21 -2.57 14.96 -9.35
N ILE A 22 -3.46 15.80 -8.79
CA ILE A 22 -3.47 17.25 -9.00
C ILE A 22 -2.21 17.88 -8.38
N VAL A 23 -1.90 17.56 -7.13
CA VAL A 23 -0.74 18.13 -6.42
C VAL A 23 0.55 17.75 -7.13
N MET A 24 0.71 16.47 -7.51
CA MET A 24 1.89 16.01 -8.24
C MET A 24 2.04 16.70 -9.61
N SER A 25 0.95 16.84 -10.36
CA SER A 25 0.99 17.52 -11.65
C SER A 25 1.36 19.01 -11.55
N ARG A 26 1.03 19.67 -10.44
CA ARG A 26 1.41 21.06 -10.17
C ARG A 26 2.88 21.23 -9.79
N GLN A 27 3.44 20.26 -9.08
CA GLN A 27 4.83 20.29 -8.59
C GLN A 27 5.84 19.82 -9.65
N GLU A 28 5.51 18.77 -10.38
CA GLU A 28 6.37 18.24 -11.44
C GLU A 28 5.98 18.89 -12.78
N ARG A 29 6.84 19.75 -13.29
CA ARG A 29 6.64 20.43 -14.59
C ARG A 29 6.43 19.42 -15.72
N ALA A 30 5.15 19.14 -16.04
CA ALA A 30 4.65 18.52 -17.29
C ALA A 30 5.26 17.15 -17.66
N ASN A 31 5.04 16.09 -16.91
CA ASN A 31 4.97 14.69 -17.36
C ASN A 31 4.91 13.67 -16.20
N THR A 32 4.20 13.97 -15.14
CA THR A 32 3.99 13.02 -14.06
C THR A 32 3.11 11.87 -14.54
N ARG A 33 3.71 10.76 -14.91
CA ARG A 33 2.97 9.54 -15.19
C ARG A 33 2.58 8.91 -13.86
N MET A 34 1.33 8.49 -13.74
CA MET A 34 0.83 7.78 -12.55
C MET A 34 0.04 6.54 -12.97
N ILE A 35 0.17 5.49 -12.18
CA ILE A 35 -0.65 4.28 -12.22
C ILE A 35 -1.38 4.22 -10.90
N ALA A 36 -2.69 4.42 -10.90
CA ALA A 36 -3.52 4.36 -9.70
C ALA A 36 -4.69 3.42 -9.88
N GLU A 37 -5.34 3.09 -8.77
CA GLU A 37 -6.36 2.04 -8.75
C GLU A 37 -7.67 2.45 -9.39
N GLU A 38 -8.10 3.73 -9.22
CA GLU A 38 -9.46 4.13 -9.56
C GLU A 38 -9.59 4.58 -11.02
N SER A 39 -10.68 4.15 -11.66
CA SER A 39 -11.03 4.53 -13.02
C SER A 39 -12.05 5.66 -13.05
N ALA A 40 -11.84 6.67 -13.88
CA ALA A 40 -12.75 7.80 -14.03
C ALA A 40 -14.15 7.44 -14.57
N LYS A 41 -14.35 6.24 -15.10
CA LYS A 41 -15.62 5.81 -15.72
C LYS A 41 -16.85 6.07 -14.84
N ALA A 42 -16.72 5.81 -13.52
CA ALA A 42 -17.81 6.03 -12.59
C ALA A 42 -18.13 7.53 -12.42
N LEU A 43 -17.11 8.40 -12.41
CA LEU A 43 -17.27 9.85 -12.34
C LEU A 43 -17.88 10.43 -13.62
N GLU A 44 -17.50 9.89 -14.77
CA GLU A 44 -18.05 10.29 -16.08
C GLU A 44 -19.54 9.95 -16.21
N GLN A 45 -19.98 8.85 -15.60
CA GLN A 45 -21.36 8.36 -15.67
C GLN A 45 -22.28 8.92 -14.59
N ASP A 46 -21.74 9.30 -13.43
CA ASP A 46 -22.50 9.81 -12.29
C ASP A 46 -22.05 11.22 -11.90
N ARG A 47 -22.79 12.23 -12.41
CA ARG A 47 -22.53 13.64 -12.09
C ARG A 47 -22.63 13.97 -10.61
N LYS A 48 -23.48 13.28 -9.85
CA LYS A 48 -23.61 13.54 -8.40
C LYS A 48 -22.36 13.05 -7.67
N LEU A 49 -21.86 11.89 -8.04
CA LEU A 49 -20.60 11.36 -7.52
C LEU A 49 -19.45 12.30 -7.88
N ALA A 50 -19.34 12.73 -9.13
CA ALA A 50 -18.28 13.66 -9.57
C ALA A 50 -18.30 14.98 -8.79
N LEU A 51 -19.49 15.54 -8.50
CA LEU A 51 -19.63 16.73 -7.66
C LEU A 51 -19.18 16.48 -6.22
N ALA A 52 -19.61 15.39 -5.60
CA ALA A 52 -19.22 15.04 -4.23
C ALA A 52 -17.70 14.81 -4.11
N VAL A 53 -17.09 14.14 -5.08
CA VAL A 53 -15.62 13.95 -5.14
C VAL A 53 -14.91 15.29 -5.30
N THR A 54 -15.43 16.19 -6.15
CA THR A 54 -14.84 17.52 -6.36
C THR A 54 -14.92 18.38 -5.09
N GLU A 55 -16.04 18.33 -4.38
CA GLU A 55 -16.21 19.04 -3.10
C GLU A 55 -15.18 18.54 -2.07
N ALA A 56 -15.08 17.21 -1.88
CA ALA A 56 -14.09 16.61 -0.99
C ALA A 56 -12.65 16.92 -1.38
N THR A 57 -12.34 16.88 -2.69
CA THR A 57 -11.02 17.23 -3.22
C THR A 57 -10.68 18.70 -2.91
N ASN A 58 -11.59 19.62 -3.17
CA ASN A 58 -11.38 21.06 -2.93
C ASN A 58 -11.22 21.37 -1.44
N GLU A 59 -11.99 20.71 -0.56
CA GLU A 59 -11.83 20.87 0.87
C GLU A 59 -10.38 20.55 1.33
N VAL A 60 -9.78 19.49 0.80
CA VAL A 60 -8.38 19.13 1.10
C VAL A 60 -7.41 20.12 0.49
N LEU A 61 -7.57 20.49 -0.80
CA LEU A 61 -6.70 21.44 -1.49
C LEU A 61 -6.67 22.79 -0.77
N GLU A 62 -7.83 23.34 -0.42
CA GLU A 62 -7.96 24.64 0.27
C GLU A 62 -7.32 24.63 1.65
N ARG A 63 -7.46 23.54 2.44
CA ARG A 63 -6.80 23.38 3.74
C ARG A 63 -5.28 23.47 3.63
N HIS A 64 -4.72 23.05 2.49
CA HIS A 64 -3.28 23.08 2.24
C HIS A 64 -2.81 24.29 1.42
N GLY A 65 -3.68 25.29 1.25
CA GLY A 65 -3.35 26.52 0.53
C GLY A 65 -3.25 26.35 -0.98
N GLU A 66 -3.76 25.24 -1.51
CA GLU A 66 -3.82 24.96 -2.92
C GLU A 66 -5.09 25.55 -3.57
N ALA A 67 -4.99 25.96 -4.83
CA ALA A 67 -6.15 26.50 -5.56
C ALA A 67 -7.20 25.40 -5.80
N PRO A 68 -8.50 25.71 -5.65
CA PRO A 68 -9.57 24.78 -5.96
C PRO A 68 -9.61 24.45 -7.46
N VAL A 69 -10.24 23.33 -7.77
CA VAL A 69 -10.36 22.77 -9.13
C VAL A 69 -11.81 22.56 -9.53
N SER A 70 -12.06 22.48 -10.84
CA SER A 70 -13.39 22.17 -11.38
C SER A 70 -13.65 20.65 -11.39
N VAL A 71 -14.93 20.27 -11.58
CA VAL A 71 -15.34 18.88 -11.80
C VAL A 71 -14.57 18.25 -12.95
N ARG A 72 -14.35 19.01 -14.02
CA ARG A 72 -13.60 18.55 -15.18
C ARG A 72 -12.15 18.22 -14.81
N ASP A 73 -11.50 19.07 -14.02
CA ASP A 73 -10.12 18.86 -13.61
C ASP A 73 -9.99 17.61 -12.73
N VAL A 74 -10.96 17.35 -11.84
CA VAL A 74 -11.01 16.15 -11.01
C VAL A 74 -11.18 14.89 -11.86
N VAL A 75 -12.14 14.89 -12.79
CA VAL A 75 -12.36 13.75 -13.70
C VAL A 75 -11.11 13.49 -14.55
N GLU A 76 -10.48 14.53 -15.09
CA GLU A 76 -9.25 14.44 -15.88
C GLU A 76 -8.08 13.90 -15.05
N ALA A 77 -7.92 14.34 -13.79
CA ALA A 77 -6.88 13.87 -12.89
C ALA A 77 -7.01 12.37 -12.58
N VAL A 78 -8.24 11.89 -12.34
CA VAL A 78 -8.50 10.45 -12.16
C VAL A 78 -8.32 9.69 -13.48
N HIS A 79 -8.76 10.24 -14.60
CA HIS A 79 -8.63 9.61 -15.92
C HIS A 79 -7.15 9.40 -16.33
N THR A 80 -6.33 10.43 -16.17
CA THR A 80 -4.90 10.38 -16.55
C THR A 80 -4.06 9.51 -15.65
N SER A 81 -4.52 9.23 -14.42
CA SER A 81 -3.88 8.33 -13.47
C SER A 81 -4.46 6.90 -13.45
N ASP A 82 -5.51 6.63 -14.24
CA ASP A 82 -6.16 5.31 -14.33
C ASP A 82 -5.19 4.20 -14.76
N GLY A 83 -4.82 3.33 -13.84
CA GLY A 83 -3.92 2.22 -14.08
C GLY A 83 -4.45 1.17 -15.06
N SER A 84 -5.76 1.12 -15.30
CA SER A 84 -6.35 0.17 -16.25
C SER A 84 -5.98 0.49 -17.71
N GLN A 85 -5.61 1.73 -18.00
CA GLN A 85 -5.21 2.20 -19.33
C GLN A 85 -3.69 2.16 -19.57
N SER A 86 -2.92 1.88 -18.53
CA SER A 86 -1.47 1.96 -18.58
C SER A 86 -0.85 0.65 -19.07
N HIS A 87 -0.78 0.44 -20.36
CA HIS A 87 0.11 -0.54 -20.96
C HIS A 87 1.48 0.10 -21.12
N PHE A 88 2.28 -0.02 -20.09
CA PHE A 88 3.69 0.35 -20.18
C PHE A 88 4.44 -0.84 -20.82
N GLY A 89 5.03 -0.63 -21.99
CA GLY A 89 5.86 -1.66 -22.64
C GLY A 89 7.14 -1.97 -21.86
N GLU A 90 7.79 -3.07 -22.16
CA GLU A 90 8.95 -3.66 -21.47
C GLU A 90 10.19 -2.76 -21.33
N HIS A 91 10.20 -1.54 -21.88
CA HIS A 91 11.34 -0.61 -21.84
C HIS A 91 10.96 0.77 -21.32
N GLN A 92 10.50 0.83 -20.04
CA GLN A 92 10.21 2.13 -19.45
C GLN A 92 11.47 2.87 -19.02
N GLN A 93 11.93 3.74 -19.90
CA GLN A 93 12.84 4.82 -19.52
C GLN A 93 12.02 5.97 -18.91
N GLY A 94 12.44 6.45 -17.75
CA GLY A 94 11.83 7.58 -17.06
C GLY A 94 11.24 7.23 -15.70
N ALA A 95 10.58 8.21 -15.11
CA ALA A 95 9.94 8.07 -13.81
C ALA A 95 8.43 7.95 -13.96
N PHE A 96 7.80 7.19 -13.08
CA PHE A 96 6.35 7.16 -12.89
C PHE A 96 6.00 6.85 -11.44
N TRP A 97 4.76 7.17 -11.06
CA TRP A 97 4.25 6.92 -9.72
C TRP A 97 3.23 5.79 -9.73
N ILE A 98 3.17 5.06 -8.64
CA ILE A 98 2.18 4.01 -8.38
C ILE A 98 1.42 4.42 -7.13
N LEU A 99 0.09 4.52 -7.20
CA LEU A 99 -0.77 4.97 -6.11
C LEU A 99 -1.87 3.97 -5.81
N ASP A 100 -1.97 3.56 -4.56
CA ASP A 100 -3.19 3.03 -3.99
C ASP A 100 -3.82 4.13 -3.12
N PRO A 101 -4.96 4.70 -3.52
CA PRO A 101 -5.58 5.78 -2.77
C PRO A 101 -6.16 5.33 -1.43
N ILE A 102 -6.70 4.11 -1.34
CA ILE A 102 -7.17 3.49 -0.10
C ILE A 102 -7.05 1.97 -0.20
N ASP A 103 -5.86 1.43 0.10
CA ASP A 103 -5.69 -0.01 0.29
C ASP A 103 -6.49 -0.46 1.52
N GLY A 104 -7.39 -1.40 1.31
CA GLY A 104 -8.29 -1.87 2.36
C GLY A 104 -9.61 -1.10 2.44
N THR A 105 -10.22 -0.70 1.33
CA THR A 105 -11.50 0.02 1.25
C THR A 105 -12.62 -0.65 2.07
N ARG A 106 -12.64 -1.98 2.18
CA ARG A 106 -13.58 -2.68 3.07
C ARG A 106 -13.38 -2.30 4.54
N GLY A 107 -12.14 -2.21 5.00
CA GLY A 107 -11.80 -1.77 6.34
C GLY A 107 -12.20 -0.32 6.58
N PHE A 108 -11.93 0.55 5.61
CA PHE A 108 -12.36 1.93 5.63
C PHE A 108 -13.89 2.06 5.80
N LEU A 109 -14.68 1.29 5.03
CA LEU A 109 -16.14 1.29 5.09
C LEU A 109 -16.73 0.74 6.40
N HIS A 110 -16.05 -0.22 7.02
CA HIS A 110 -16.49 -0.75 8.31
C HIS A 110 -16.30 0.27 9.44
N GLY A 111 -15.45 1.27 9.23
CA GLY A 111 -15.17 2.32 10.21
C GLY A 111 -14.48 1.79 11.47
N GLY A 112 -14.38 2.65 12.47
CA GLY A 112 -13.84 2.27 13.77
C GLY A 112 -12.35 1.94 13.74
N ARG A 113 -11.98 0.71 14.11
CA ARG A 113 -10.57 0.31 14.30
C ARG A 113 -9.99 -0.50 13.13
N CYS A 114 -10.71 -0.60 12.00
CA CYS A 114 -10.17 -1.29 10.85
C CYS A 114 -9.10 -0.43 10.18
N GLU A 115 -7.94 -1.03 9.94
CA GLU A 115 -6.83 -0.34 9.30
C GLU A 115 -7.10 -0.20 7.80
N TYR A 116 -6.67 0.92 7.24
CA TYR A 116 -6.55 1.16 5.82
C TYR A 116 -5.30 1.98 5.57
N THR A 117 -4.77 1.94 4.37
CA THR A 117 -3.49 2.57 4.03
C THR A 117 -3.58 3.30 2.72
N LEU A 118 -3.01 4.50 2.65
CA LEU A 118 -2.72 5.15 1.37
C LEU A 118 -1.27 4.82 1.02
N GLY A 119 -1.02 4.36 -0.20
CA GLY A 119 0.31 3.97 -0.64
C GLY A 119 0.75 4.69 -1.90
N LEU A 120 1.91 5.35 -1.87
CA LEU A 120 2.49 6.04 -3.02
C LEU A 120 3.94 5.57 -3.22
N ALA A 121 4.30 5.16 -4.43
CA ALA A 121 5.67 4.78 -4.77
C ALA A 121 6.14 5.47 -6.04
N CYS A 122 7.42 5.85 -6.07
CA CYS A 122 8.08 6.33 -7.28
C CYS A 122 8.95 5.22 -7.87
N VAL A 123 8.77 4.97 -9.15
CA VAL A 123 9.62 4.10 -9.95
C VAL A 123 10.45 4.96 -10.89
N GLN A 124 11.76 4.72 -10.93
CA GLN A 124 12.66 5.36 -11.88
C GLN A 124 13.55 4.29 -12.53
N ASN A 125 13.55 4.26 -13.86
CA ASN A 125 14.34 3.30 -14.64
C ASN A 125 14.11 1.84 -14.20
N GLY A 126 12.86 1.46 -13.95
CA GLY A 126 12.47 0.13 -13.54
C GLY A 126 12.80 -0.24 -12.08
N GLN A 127 13.12 0.73 -11.23
CA GLN A 127 13.46 0.52 -9.82
C GLN A 127 12.63 1.41 -8.91
N LEU A 128 12.21 0.88 -7.78
CA LEU A 128 11.56 1.67 -6.73
C LEU A 128 12.59 2.60 -6.10
N GLU A 129 12.31 3.90 -6.08
CA GLU A 129 13.18 4.94 -5.51
C GLU A 129 12.61 5.57 -4.25
N VAL A 130 11.28 5.75 -4.21
CA VAL A 130 10.57 6.32 -3.05
C VAL A 130 9.35 5.47 -2.74
N GLY A 131 9.09 5.27 -1.46
CA GLY A 131 7.87 4.65 -0.95
C GLY A 131 7.31 5.47 0.20
N VAL A 132 6.01 5.77 0.15
CA VAL A 132 5.29 6.48 1.21
C VAL A 132 4.03 5.72 1.55
N MET A 133 3.76 5.52 2.83
CA MET A 133 2.51 4.94 3.32
C MET A 133 1.93 5.79 4.44
N ALA A 134 0.65 6.12 4.35
CA ALA A 134 -0.10 6.74 5.42
C ALA A 134 -1.11 5.75 6.00
N LEU A 135 -1.08 5.53 7.31
CA LEU A 135 -1.94 4.63 8.05
C LEU A 135 -2.72 5.44 9.11
N PRO A 136 -3.86 6.03 8.76
CA PRO A 136 -4.58 6.92 9.67
C PRO A 136 -5.13 6.24 10.93
N ASN A 137 -5.47 4.95 10.85
CA ASN A 137 -6.12 4.18 11.93
C ASN A 137 -5.22 3.13 12.58
N THR A 138 -3.92 3.35 12.60
CA THR A 138 -3.00 2.39 13.23
C THR A 138 -3.24 2.27 14.73
N ASN A 139 -3.54 1.05 15.22
CA ASN A 139 -3.64 0.74 16.65
C ASN A 139 -2.25 0.65 17.31
N ARG A 140 -1.47 1.73 17.30
CA ARG A 140 -0.30 1.79 18.18
C ARG A 140 -0.73 2.08 19.62
N PRO A 141 0.05 1.60 20.64
CA PRO A 141 -0.20 2.02 22.02
C PRO A 141 -0.30 3.53 22.04
N LYS A 142 -1.41 4.03 22.59
CA LYS A 142 -1.72 5.46 22.68
C LYS A 142 -0.50 6.20 23.25
N SER A 143 0.00 7.19 22.54
CA SER A 143 0.70 8.28 23.18
C SER A 143 -0.33 9.05 24.02
N ASP A 144 0.07 9.76 25.07
CA ASP A 144 -0.82 10.58 25.92
C ASP A 144 -1.65 11.62 25.13
N ALA A 145 -1.40 11.77 23.83
CA ALA A 145 -1.99 12.77 22.92
C ALA A 145 -3.26 12.30 22.16
N GLY A 146 -3.74 11.05 22.32
CA GLY A 146 -4.94 10.56 21.61
C GLY A 146 -4.67 9.51 20.53
N GLU A 147 -5.65 9.30 19.64
CA GLU A 147 -5.51 8.39 18.50
C GLU A 147 -4.67 9.08 17.42
N THR A 148 -3.49 8.53 17.14
CA THR A 148 -2.57 9.04 16.13
C THR A 148 -2.39 7.98 15.04
N GLY A 149 -2.39 8.42 13.78
CA GLY A 149 -1.97 7.59 12.65
C GLY A 149 -0.46 7.58 12.50
N VAL A 150 0.02 6.86 11.48
CA VAL A 150 1.44 6.79 11.12
C VAL A 150 1.61 7.19 9.67
N LEU A 151 2.61 8.04 9.42
CA LEU A 151 3.15 8.32 8.09
C LEU A 151 4.54 7.70 8.00
N MET A 152 4.78 6.90 6.97
CA MET A 152 6.07 6.27 6.69
C MET A 152 6.64 6.80 5.38
N ARG A 153 7.95 6.95 5.32
CA ARG A 153 8.70 7.26 4.10
C ARG A 153 9.94 6.38 3.98
N SER A 154 10.26 6.01 2.75
CA SER A 154 11.46 5.26 2.42
C SER A 154 12.09 5.83 1.16
N MET A 155 13.39 5.84 1.13
CA MET A 155 14.17 6.13 -0.08
C MET A 155 15.15 4.98 -0.30
N ARG A 156 15.35 4.61 -1.55
CA ARG A 156 16.35 3.60 -1.89
C ARG A 156 17.71 3.96 -1.32
N ASN A 157 18.33 3.04 -0.59
CA ASN A 157 19.58 3.21 0.15
C ASN A 157 19.54 4.32 1.22
N GLY A 158 18.37 4.81 1.60
CA GLY A 158 18.17 5.87 2.58
C GLY A 158 17.52 5.42 3.88
N GLY A 159 17.06 4.15 3.91
CA GLY A 159 16.34 3.60 5.05
C GLY A 159 14.86 3.96 5.07
N THR A 160 14.16 3.48 6.08
CA THR A 160 12.74 3.75 6.34
C THR A 160 12.58 4.56 7.60
N GLN A 161 11.77 5.60 7.53
CA GLN A 161 11.43 6.49 8.62
C GLN A 161 9.92 6.57 8.80
N TRP A 162 9.48 6.91 10.00
CA TRP A 162 8.09 7.14 10.30
C TRP A 162 7.89 8.34 11.23
N THR A 163 6.70 8.92 11.17
CA THR A 163 6.24 9.97 12.10
C THR A 163 4.77 9.75 12.45
N GLU A 164 4.33 10.33 13.54
CA GLU A 164 2.91 10.35 13.91
C GLU A 164 2.16 11.39 13.08
N ILE A 165 0.91 11.06 12.72
CA ILE A 165 -0.05 12.01 12.11
C ILE A 165 -1.25 12.13 13.04
N GLU A 166 -1.67 13.36 13.31
CA GLU A 166 -2.84 13.62 14.14
C GLU A 166 -4.11 13.32 13.35
N ALA A 167 -5.07 12.62 14.00
CA ALA A 167 -6.34 12.25 13.38
C ALA A 167 -7.19 13.45 12.93
N ASN A 168 -6.94 14.63 13.51
CA ASN A 168 -7.69 15.86 13.23
C ASN A 168 -7.20 16.62 11.97
N GLY A 169 -6.21 16.09 11.26
CA GLY A 169 -5.74 16.68 9.99
C GLY A 169 -5.09 18.07 10.14
N ASP A 170 -4.67 18.44 11.33
CA ASP A 170 -3.90 19.67 11.53
C ASP A 170 -2.47 19.44 11.02
N SER A 171 -2.28 19.75 9.73
CA SER A 171 -1.08 19.45 8.95
C SER A 171 0.14 20.33 9.32
N ASN A 172 -0.02 21.25 10.24
CA ASN A 172 1.07 22.18 10.62
C ASN A 172 2.30 21.47 11.22
N HIS A 173 2.17 20.19 11.57
CA HIS A 173 3.25 19.38 12.14
C HIS A 173 3.60 18.13 11.33
N VAL A 174 2.81 17.77 10.30
CA VAL A 174 3.11 16.61 9.46
C VAL A 174 4.33 16.91 8.60
N GLY A 175 5.36 16.09 8.75
CA GLY A 175 6.56 16.17 7.90
C GLY A 175 7.63 17.18 8.32
N SER A 176 7.50 17.83 9.49
CA SER A 176 8.64 18.57 10.02
C SER A 176 9.84 17.61 10.19
N GLU A 177 11.00 17.96 9.65
CA GLU A 177 12.23 17.12 9.70
C GLU A 177 12.61 16.68 11.12
N LYS A 178 12.13 17.37 12.14
CA LYS A 178 12.45 17.09 13.56
C LYS A 178 11.71 15.89 14.15
N ASN A 179 10.63 15.40 13.51
CA ASN A 179 9.75 14.39 14.10
C ASN A 179 9.90 13.00 13.45
N TRP A 180 10.75 12.87 12.42
CA TRP A 180 10.99 11.58 11.77
C TRP A 180 11.88 10.68 12.61
N ARG A 181 11.49 9.42 12.76
CA ARG A 181 12.21 8.39 13.51
C ARG A 181 12.57 7.25 12.55
N ASP A 182 13.80 6.79 12.61
CA ASP A 182 14.20 5.59 11.86
C ASP A 182 13.44 4.37 12.38
N THR A 183 13.11 3.45 11.49
CA THR A 183 12.54 2.16 11.84
C THR A 183 13.32 1.03 11.21
N ARG A 184 13.21 -0.15 11.84
CA ARG A 184 13.78 -1.39 11.34
C ARG A 184 12.81 -2.53 11.65
N VAL A 185 12.88 -3.57 10.81
CA VAL A 185 12.22 -4.84 11.09
C VAL A 185 12.68 -5.42 12.43
N ASP A 186 11.91 -6.34 13.01
CA ASP A 186 12.30 -7.02 14.25
C ASP A 186 13.52 -7.92 14.07
N THR A 187 14.03 -8.51 15.16
CA THR A 187 15.24 -9.33 15.16
C THR A 187 14.98 -10.81 15.48
N VAL A 188 13.73 -11.24 15.44
CA VAL A 188 13.35 -12.65 15.65
C VAL A 188 13.98 -13.53 14.57
N ASP A 189 14.63 -14.61 14.95
CA ASP A 189 15.40 -15.50 14.07
C ASP A 189 14.86 -16.95 14.00
N THR A 190 13.81 -17.24 14.76
CA THR A 190 13.16 -18.56 14.78
C THR A 190 11.67 -18.45 14.50
N LEU A 191 11.16 -19.34 13.66
CA LEU A 191 9.76 -19.34 13.25
C LEU A 191 8.79 -19.55 14.43
N SER A 192 9.19 -20.33 15.45
CA SER A 192 8.36 -20.57 16.63
C SER A 192 8.12 -19.33 17.50
N MET A 193 8.97 -18.31 17.37
CA MET A 193 8.87 -17.03 18.07
C MET A 193 8.29 -15.92 17.19
N ALA A 194 8.06 -16.22 15.91
CA ALA A 194 7.68 -15.21 14.92
C ALA A 194 6.22 -14.75 15.09
N ALA A 195 6.01 -13.45 15.04
CA ALA A 195 4.69 -12.84 14.88
C ALA A 195 4.30 -12.87 13.39
N LEU A 196 3.53 -13.89 13.00
CA LEU A 196 3.08 -14.08 11.62
C LEU A 196 1.78 -13.34 11.37
N CYS A 197 1.78 -12.46 10.38
CA CYS A 197 0.63 -11.68 9.94
C CYS A 197 0.03 -12.27 8.67
N VAL A 198 -1.29 -12.34 8.61
CA VAL A 198 -2.06 -12.71 7.41
C VAL A 198 -3.28 -11.82 7.26
N SER A 199 -3.90 -11.84 6.08
CA SER A 199 -5.24 -11.30 5.92
C SER A 199 -6.25 -12.09 6.75
N ASP A 200 -7.25 -11.40 7.31
CA ASP A 200 -8.32 -12.03 8.09
C ASP A 200 -9.31 -12.79 7.17
N HIS A 201 -8.77 -13.70 6.37
CA HIS A 201 -9.51 -14.63 5.54
C HIS A 201 -9.25 -16.06 6.04
N GLU A 202 -10.30 -16.85 6.14
CA GLU A 202 -10.24 -18.23 6.63
C GLU A 202 -9.18 -19.05 5.88
N SER A 203 -9.14 -18.94 4.55
CA SER A 203 -8.16 -19.64 3.70
C SER A 203 -6.69 -19.35 4.04
N ALA A 204 -6.35 -18.12 4.45
CA ALA A 204 -4.99 -17.76 4.81
C ALA A 204 -4.58 -18.38 6.16
N VAL A 205 -5.51 -18.45 7.09
CA VAL A 205 -5.30 -19.09 8.40
C VAL A 205 -5.16 -20.60 8.25
N GLU A 206 -6.05 -21.23 7.48
CA GLU A 206 -6.02 -22.68 7.18
C GLU A 206 -4.72 -23.06 6.48
N TRP A 207 -4.23 -22.23 5.56
CA TRP A 207 -2.99 -22.49 4.85
C TRP A 207 -1.79 -22.56 5.81
N LEU A 208 -1.71 -21.69 6.82
CA LEU A 208 -0.68 -21.74 7.87
C LEU A 208 -0.86 -22.95 8.76
N GLN A 209 -2.08 -23.26 9.20
CA GLN A 209 -2.37 -24.41 10.08
C GLN A 209 -1.99 -25.73 9.41
N ALA A 210 -2.26 -25.88 8.10
CA ALA A 210 -1.87 -27.05 7.32
C ALA A 210 -0.35 -27.28 7.26
N ARG A 211 0.44 -26.23 7.58
CA ARG A 211 1.92 -26.25 7.63
C ARG A 211 2.48 -26.31 9.06
N GLY A 212 1.64 -26.61 10.03
CA GLY A 212 2.03 -26.76 11.43
C GLY A 212 2.38 -25.45 12.14
N THR A 213 1.94 -24.31 11.57
CA THR A 213 2.12 -23.00 12.19
C THR A 213 0.78 -22.24 12.27
N SER A 214 0.77 -21.11 12.97
CA SER A 214 -0.45 -20.30 13.13
C SER A 214 -0.15 -18.83 13.02
N ALA A 215 -1.12 -18.07 12.49
CA ALA A 215 -1.06 -16.62 12.50
C ALA A 215 -1.23 -16.09 13.93
N THR A 216 -0.35 -15.18 14.33
CA THR A 216 -0.46 -14.46 15.60
C THR A 216 -1.14 -13.11 15.44
N LEU A 217 -1.16 -12.57 14.22
CA LEU A 217 -1.78 -11.30 13.88
C LEU A 217 -2.65 -11.47 12.62
N ARG A 218 -3.91 -11.07 12.73
CA ARG A 218 -4.85 -11.03 11.61
C ARG A 218 -5.25 -9.59 11.37
N LEU A 219 -4.93 -9.07 10.18
CA LEU A 219 -5.34 -7.74 9.79
C LEU A 219 -6.45 -7.83 8.74
N CYS A 220 -7.50 -7.07 8.99
CA CYS A 220 -8.77 -7.18 8.27
C CYS A 220 -8.59 -6.99 6.76
N CYS A 221 -7.92 -5.96 6.33
CA CYS A 221 -8.00 -5.48 4.95
C CYS A 221 -6.67 -4.95 4.47
N GLY A 222 -6.55 -4.84 3.13
CA GLY A 222 -5.39 -4.28 2.48
C GLY A 222 -4.10 -5.10 2.62
N SER A 223 -3.17 -4.88 1.74
CA SER A 223 -1.83 -5.49 1.79
C SER A 223 -0.83 -4.57 2.50
N LEU A 224 -0.91 -3.26 2.25
CA LEU A 224 0.06 -2.27 2.70
C LEU A 224 0.12 -2.14 4.23
N CYS A 225 -0.99 -2.28 4.95
CA CYS A 225 -0.98 -2.29 6.42
C CYS A 225 -0.12 -3.44 6.98
N LYS A 226 -0.06 -4.58 6.29
CA LYS A 226 0.75 -5.74 6.68
C LYS A 226 2.23 -5.52 6.38
N TYR A 227 2.56 -4.88 5.25
CA TYR A 227 3.91 -4.41 4.96
C TYR A 227 4.38 -3.42 6.05
N ALA A 228 3.52 -2.47 6.42
CA ALA A 228 3.83 -1.52 7.47
C ALA A 228 4.08 -2.21 8.81
N ALA A 229 3.28 -3.22 9.19
CA ALA A 229 3.48 -3.99 10.41
C ALA A 229 4.87 -4.66 10.45
N VAL A 230 5.35 -5.19 9.32
CA VAL A 230 6.70 -5.77 9.23
C VAL A 230 7.77 -4.68 9.26
N ALA A 231 7.65 -3.61 8.49
CA ALA A 231 8.61 -2.52 8.43
C ALA A 231 8.77 -1.80 9.78
N LEU A 232 7.70 -1.75 10.59
CA LEU A 232 7.69 -1.17 11.94
C LEU A 232 8.13 -2.17 13.03
N GLY A 233 8.44 -3.42 12.67
CA GLY A 233 8.83 -4.47 13.61
C GLY A 233 7.70 -4.96 14.54
N SER A 234 6.45 -4.65 14.25
CA SER A 234 5.29 -5.15 15.00
C SER A 234 4.81 -6.53 14.55
N ALA A 235 5.21 -6.95 13.35
CA ALA A 235 5.11 -8.32 12.86
C ALA A 235 6.47 -8.78 12.34
N THR A 236 6.78 -10.08 12.52
CA THR A 236 8.02 -10.67 12.00
C THR A 236 7.90 -11.00 10.51
N ALA A 237 6.71 -11.39 10.07
CA ALA A 237 6.43 -11.64 8.66
C ALA A 237 4.95 -11.45 8.32
N TYR A 238 4.70 -11.10 7.04
CA TYR A 238 3.41 -11.16 6.38
C TYR A 238 3.46 -12.23 5.30
N LEU A 239 2.43 -13.08 5.26
CA LEU A 239 2.29 -14.14 4.29
C LEU A 239 0.98 -13.98 3.52
N GLN A 240 1.11 -13.88 2.21
CA GLN A 240 -0.01 -14.03 1.28
C GLN A 240 0.07 -15.42 0.68
N PRO A 241 -0.86 -16.34 1.04
CA PRO A 241 -0.84 -17.70 0.53
C PRO A 241 -1.11 -17.74 -0.97
N PRO A 242 -0.78 -18.87 -1.65
CA PRO A 242 -1.11 -19.05 -3.05
C PRO A 242 -2.62 -19.01 -3.27
N ASP A 243 -3.04 -18.32 -4.33
CA ASP A 243 -4.43 -18.30 -4.76
C ASP A 243 -4.53 -18.59 -6.26
N PRO A 244 -5.00 -19.79 -6.67
CA PRO A 244 -5.15 -20.13 -8.08
C PRO A 244 -6.07 -19.21 -8.88
N LYS A 245 -6.93 -18.45 -8.19
CA LYS A 245 -7.84 -17.47 -8.82
C LYS A 245 -7.21 -16.08 -8.95
N ARG A 246 -6.08 -15.85 -8.27
CA ARG A 246 -5.40 -14.55 -8.20
C ARG A 246 -3.92 -14.71 -8.53
N MET A 247 -3.61 -15.21 -9.72
CA MET A 247 -2.22 -15.39 -10.19
C MET A 247 -1.52 -14.07 -10.55
N MET A 248 -2.30 -13.02 -10.81
CA MET A 248 -1.81 -11.66 -11.07
C MET A 248 -2.16 -10.75 -9.91
N LEU A 249 -1.21 -9.98 -9.45
CA LEU A 249 -1.39 -9.00 -8.38
C LEU A 249 -1.25 -7.58 -8.91
N LYS A 250 -1.87 -6.64 -8.23
CA LYS A 250 -1.80 -5.21 -8.57
C LYS A 250 -0.54 -4.59 -7.97
N SER A 251 0.18 -3.80 -8.76
CA SER A 251 1.42 -3.17 -8.31
C SER A 251 1.18 -2.19 -7.17
N TRP A 252 0.06 -1.49 -7.14
CA TRP A 252 -0.25 -0.51 -6.10
C TRP A 252 -0.47 -1.14 -4.72
N ASP A 253 -0.98 -2.37 -4.62
CA ASP A 253 -1.13 -3.12 -3.36
C ASP A 253 0.22 -3.47 -2.71
N HIS A 254 1.35 -3.31 -3.42
CA HIS A 254 2.65 -3.82 -2.99
C HIS A 254 3.81 -2.82 -3.06
N ALA A 255 3.83 -1.94 -4.06
CA ALA A 255 5.03 -1.15 -4.41
C ALA A 255 5.58 -0.30 -3.26
N ALA A 256 4.74 0.49 -2.59
CA ALA A 256 5.15 1.33 -1.47
C ALA A 256 5.64 0.49 -0.28
N GLY A 257 4.86 -0.55 0.07
CA GLY A 257 5.18 -1.44 1.18
C GLY A 257 6.47 -2.23 0.96
N LEU A 258 6.71 -2.69 -0.27
CA LEU A 258 7.91 -3.42 -0.64
C LEU A 258 9.18 -2.62 -0.32
N LEU A 259 9.24 -1.36 -0.79
CA LEU A 259 10.41 -0.51 -0.52
C LEU A 259 10.54 -0.21 0.97
N CYS A 260 9.43 0.08 1.67
CA CYS A 260 9.46 0.36 3.10
C CYS A 260 10.03 -0.82 3.91
N VAL A 261 9.69 -2.05 3.56
CA VAL A 261 10.23 -3.24 4.23
C VAL A 261 11.70 -3.46 3.89
N GLN A 262 12.08 -3.36 2.61
CA GLN A 262 13.47 -3.54 2.18
C GLN A 262 14.41 -2.53 2.84
N GLU A 263 14.04 -1.27 2.87
CA GLU A 263 14.82 -0.20 3.46
C GLU A 263 14.80 -0.23 5.01
N ALA A 264 13.81 -0.90 5.63
CA ALA A 264 13.84 -1.23 7.07
C ALA A 264 14.73 -2.45 7.39
N GLY A 265 15.33 -3.09 6.38
CA GLY A 265 16.23 -4.26 6.53
C GLY A 265 15.52 -5.61 6.40
N GLY A 266 14.30 -5.64 5.89
CA GLY A 266 13.54 -6.87 5.61
C GLY A 266 13.76 -7.43 4.21
N THR A 267 13.07 -8.52 3.92
CA THR A 267 13.11 -9.24 2.64
C THR A 267 11.71 -9.49 2.13
N VAL A 268 11.51 -9.25 0.82
CA VAL A 268 10.24 -9.48 0.12
C VAL A 268 10.48 -10.31 -1.13
N THR A 269 9.78 -11.44 -1.25
CA THR A 269 9.83 -12.32 -2.42
C THR A 269 8.44 -12.92 -2.72
N ASP A 270 8.35 -13.61 -3.85
CA ASP A 270 7.27 -14.57 -4.06
C ASP A 270 7.50 -15.87 -3.26
N LEU A 271 6.63 -16.86 -3.43
CA LEU A 271 6.70 -18.14 -2.72
C LEU A 271 7.87 -19.04 -3.16
N ASP A 272 8.51 -18.74 -4.27
CA ASP A 272 9.69 -19.47 -4.77
C ASP A 272 11.01 -18.71 -4.51
N GLY A 273 10.94 -17.58 -3.79
CA GLY A 273 12.10 -16.77 -3.44
C GLY A 273 12.52 -15.76 -4.51
N HIS A 274 11.75 -15.57 -5.58
CA HIS A 274 12.06 -14.58 -6.61
C HIS A 274 11.62 -13.18 -6.19
N LYS A 275 12.31 -12.17 -6.71
CA LYS A 275 11.92 -10.77 -6.52
C LYS A 275 10.58 -10.47 -7.19
N LEU A 276 9.80 -9.58 -6.58
CA LEU A 276 8.54 -9.12 -7.15
C LEU A 276 8.77 -8.04 -8.22
N GLU A 277 8.24 -8.26 -9.42
CA GLU A 277 8.38 -7.34 -10.57
C GLU A 277 7.32 -6.23 -10.56
N VAL A 278 7.13 -5.56 -9.42
CA VAL A 278 6.09 -4.53 -9.21
C VAL A 278 6.28 -3.28 -10.09
N CYS A 279 7.44 -3.11 -10.69
CA CYS A 279 7.77 -1.95 -11.53
C CYS A 279 7.41 -2.14 -13.01
N SER A 280 6.82 -3.28 -13.40
CA SER A 280 6.51 -3.59 -14.80
C SER A 280 5.21 -2.97 -15.30
N GLY A 281 4.40 -2.37 -14.44
CA GLY A 281 3.12 -1.75 -14.78
C GLY A 281 2.03 -2.01 -13.73
N THR A 282 0.78 -2.07 -14.16
CA THR A 282 -0.39 -2.31 -13.31
C THR A 282 -0.39 -3.67 -12.64
N TRP A 283 0.09 -4.69 -13.34
CA TRP A 283 0.03 -6.09 -12.93
C TRP A 283 1.42 -6.73 -12.90
N PHE A 284 1.65 -7.61 -11.94
CA PHE A 284 2.79 -8.52 -11.91
C PHE A 284 2.34 -9.93 -11.50
N ALA A 285 3.12 -10.95 -11.86
CA ALA A 285 2.80 -12.35 -11.66
C ALA A 285 3.82 -13.00 -10.70
N PRO A 286 3.60 -12.94 -9.39
CA PRO A 286 4.43 -13.68 -8.46
C PRO A 286 4.12 -15.19 -8.57
N SER A 287 5.07 -16.03 -8.22
CA SER A 287 4.88 -17.47 -8.23
C SER A 287 3.63 -17.87 -7.42
N ARG A 288 2.74 -18.58 -8.06
CA ARG A 288 1.48 -19.08 -7.49
C ARG A 288 0.57 -17.99 -6.88
N GLY A 289 0.78 -16.71 -7.24
CA GLY A 289 0.00 -15.59 -6.72
C GLY A 289 0.27 -15.24 -5.25
N GLY A 290 1.34 -15.78 -4.66
CA GLY A 290 1.65 -15.58 -3.25
C GLY A 290 2.87 -14.71 -3.00
N VAL A 291 2.96 -14.15 -1.78
CA VAL A 291 4.02 -13.22 -1.38
C VAL A 291 4.48 -13.53 0.05
N ILE A 292 5.80 -13.48 0.27
CA ILE A 292 6.43 -13.54 1.58
C ILE A 292 7.15 -12.22 1.86
N VAL A 293 6.75 -11.57 2.93
CA VAL A 293 7.37 -10.37 3.48
C VAL A 293 7.91 -10.70 4.86
N SER A 294 9.17 -10.46 5.16
CA SER A 294 9.73 -10.84 6.45
C SER A 294 10.82 -9.89 6.94
N ASN A 295 11.26 -10.08 8.17
CA ASN A 295 12.43 -9.41 8.74
C ASN A 295 13.78 -9.86 8.13
N GLY A 296 13.78 -10.73 7.12
CA GLY A 296 14.96 -11.31 6.48
C GLY A 296 15.58 -12.49 7.24
N ARG A 297 15.53 -12.52 8.57
CA ARG A 297 16.17 -13.55 9.39
C ARG A 297 15.47 -14.91 9.32
N ILE A 298 14.14 -14.89 9.23
CA ILE A 298 13.33 -16.12 9.12
C ILE A 298 12.89 -16.43 7.68
N HIS A 299 13.30 -15.62 6.69
CA HIS A 299 12.80 -15.70 5.31
C HIS A 299 12.96 -17.09 4.70
N GLU A 300 14.15 -17.68 4.82
CA GLU A 300 14.44 -19.04 4.36
C GLU A 300 13.60 -20.12 5.09
N GLN A 301 13.26 -19.90 6.36
CA GLN A 301 12.38 -20.81 7.09
C GLN A 301 10.96 -20.75 6.54
N LEU A 302 10.49 -19.56 6.15
CA LEU A 302 9.16 -19.35 5.54
C LEU A 302 9.07 -19.97 4.14
N LEU A 303 10.10 -19.82 3.31
CA LEU A 303 10.16 -20.46 1.98
C LEU A 303 10.06 -21.99 2.09
N ARG A 304 10.71 -22.59 3.10
CA ARG A 304 10.64 -24.05 3.36
C ARG A 304 9.26 -24.52 3.84
N LEU A 305 8.50 -23.67 4.50
CA LEU A 305 7.13 -24.02 4.90
C LEU A 305 6.23 -24.31 3.70
N ASP A 306 6.48 -23.64 2.59
CA ASP A 306 5.67 -23.77 1.39
C ASP A 306 6.26 -24.78 0.36
N ALA A 307 7.49 -25.24 0.58
CA ALA A 307 8.07 -26.28 -0.26
C ALA A 307 7.15 -27.51 -0.24
N PRO A 308 6.83 -28.11 -1.41
CA PRO A 308 6.05 -29.33 -1.44
C PRO A 308 6.77 -30.37 -0.60
N LEU A 309 6.03 -31.00 0.33
CA LEU A 309 6.52 -32.16 1.06
C LEU A 309 6.88 -33.19 0.00
N HIS A 310 8.17 -33.35 -0.28
CA HIS A 310 8.61 -34.46 -1.13
C HIS A 310 8.13 -35.73 -0.46
N PRO A 311 7.31 -36.57 -1.12
CA PRO A 311 7.00 -37.89 -0.57
C PRO A 311 8.33 -38.64 -0.41
N CYS A 312 8.60 -39.03 0.82
CA CYS A 312 9.69 -39.98 1.12
C CYS A 312 9.46 -41.30 0.45
#